data_09d34a6f6321dc35d673f107dd82b78d
#
_entry.id   09d34a6f6321dc35d673f107dd82b78d
#
_cell.length_a   1.000
_cell.length_b   1.000
_cell.length_c   1.000
_cell.angle_alpha   90.00
_cell.angle_beta   90.00
_cell.angle_gamma   90.00
#
_symmetry.space_group_name_H-M   'P 1'
#
loop_
_entity.id
_entity.type
_entity.pdbx_description
1 polymer ?
#
loop_
_entity_poly.entity_id
_entity_poly.type
_entity_poly.pdbx_seq_one_letter_code
_entity_poly.pdbx_strand_id
1 'polypeptide(L)'
;AARGWHVVAVARTVGGLEELDDRVRAMGLPGAGGLTLAPMDINTDDAMRHLCRSIHDRWGGLGLWVHAAVHAAPLAPAGSLDTKDWDKSIATNVRSTGMRIPMVEPLLRPRRGTALFLDDAKVATAFHGAYGATKAAQMALARSWQAETVRIGPAVVIATPAPMPTATRARFHPGEERAGLLHPRAE
;
A
#
# COMPACT_ATOMS: atom_id res chain seq x y z
N ALA A 1 12.60 -7.90 -3.56
CA ALA A 1 13.45 -8.71 -4.43
C ALA A 1 14.94 -8.43 -4.17
N ALA A 2 15.45 -7.22 -4.34
CA ALA A 2 16.89 -6.90 -4.22
C ALA A 2 17.56 -7.31 -2.89
N ARG A 3 16.79 -7.47 -1.81
CA ARG A 3 17.27 -7.92 -0.48
C ARG A 3 16.94 -9.39 -0.19
N GLY A 4 16.76 -10.24 -1.22
CA GLY A 4 16.46 -11.66 -1.08
C GLY A 4 14.98 -12.02 -0.80
N TRP A 5 14.09 -11.04 -0.69
CA TRP A 5 12.67 -11.29 -0.50
C TRP A 5 12.00 -11.83 -1.77
N HIS A 6 11.23 -12.91 -1.65
CA HIS A 6 10.23 -13.22 -2.67
C HIS A 6 9.06 -12.24 -2.52
N VAL A 7 8.74 -11.49 -3.58
CA VAL A 7 7.73 -10.44 -3.56
C VAL A 7 6.50 -10.89 -4.34
N VAL A 8 5.32 -10.76 -3.75
CA VAL A 8 4.04 -10.86 -4.45
C VAL A 8 3.54 -9.45 -4.70
N ALA A 9 3.60 -9.00 -5.95
CA ALA A 9 3.18 -7.66 -6.36
C ALA A 9 1.73 -7.66 -6.82
N VAL A 10 0.88 -6.92 -6.12
CA VAL A 10 -0.56 -6.80 -6.42
C VAL A 10 -0.84 -5.43 -7.01
N ALA A 11 -1.39 -5.38 -8.21
CA ALA A 11 -1.88 -4.15 -8.83
C ALA A 11 -2.94 -4.47 -9.90
N ARG A 12 -3.75 -3.47 -10.25
CA ARG A 12 -4.78 -3.61 -11.28
C ARG A 12 -4.23 -3.60 -12.69
N THR A 13 -3.10 -2.94 -12.91
CA THR A 13 -2.51 -2.67 -14.22
C THR A 13 -1.46 -3.74 -14.54
N VAL A 14 -1.74 -4.58 -15.53
CA VAL A 14 -0.80 -5.63 -15.96
C VAL A 14 0.52 -5.01 -16.41
N GLY A 15 0.51 -4.00 -17.30
CA GLY A 15 1.73 -3.36 -17.79
C GLY A 15 2.62 -2.77 -16.69
N GLY A 16 2.02 -2.22 -15.63
CA GLY A 16 2.81 -1.74 -14.48
C GLY A 16 3.47 -2.85 -13.67
N LEU A 17 2.86 -4.04 -13.64
CA LEU A 17 3.45 -5.22 -13.02
C LEU A 17 4.57 -5.80 -13.89
N GLU A 18 4.38 -5.84 -15.20
CA GLU A 18 5.39 -6.28 -16.17
C GLU A 18 6.62 -5.37 -16.14
N GLU A 19 6.42 -4.04 -16.11
CA GLU A 19 7.52 -3.06 -15.95
C GLU A 19 8.29 -3.29 -14.63
N LEU A 20 7.59 -3.64 -13.55
CA LEU A 20 8.22 -3.99 -12.29
C LEU A 20 9.07 -5.25 -12.41
N ASP A 21 8.57 -6.29 -13.10
CA ASP A 21 9.30 -7.53 -13.34
C ASP A 21 10.57 -7.28 -14.15
N ASP A 22 10.45 -6.53 -15.24
CA ASP A 22 11.60 -6.15 -16.08
C ASP A 22 12.67 -5.39 -15.27
N ARG A 23 12.26 -4.45 -14.41
CA ARG A 23 13.18 -3.73 -13.52
C ARG A 23 13.87 -4.66 -12.53
N VAL A 24 13.15 -5.62 -11.95
CA VAL A 24 13.73 -6.58 -11.00
C VAL A 24 14.72 -7.51 -11.70
N ARG A 25 14.39 -8.00 -12.89
CA ARG A 25 15.29 -8.82 -13.72
C ARG A 25 16.53 -8.04 -14.15
N ALA A 26 16.37 -6.79 -14.58
CA ALA A 26 17.46 -5.94 -15.03
C ALA A 26 18.47 -5.60 -13.90
N MET A 27 18.08 -5.73 -12.63
CA MET A 27 19.01 -5.53 -11.52
C MET A 27 20.14 -6.57 -11.49
N GLY A 28 19.91 -7.79 -12.01
CA GLY A 28 20.92 -8.85 -12.11
C GLY A 28 21.63 -9.19 -10.81
N LEU A 29 21.00 -8.93 -9.65
CA LEU A 29 21.65 -9.03 -8.35
C LEU A 29 21.74 -10.50 -7.91
N PRO A 30 22.93 -11.01 -7.60
CA PRO A 30 23.08 -12.33 -6.99
C PRO A 30 22.30 -12.41 -5.67
N GLY A 31 21.48 -13.45 -5.49
CA GLY A 31 20.67 -13.61 -4.29
C GLY A 31 19.40 -12.77 -4.23
N ALA A 32 19.03 -12.07 -5.31
CA ALA A 32 17.73 -11.43 -5.40
C ALA A 32 16.60 -12.47 -5.28
N GLY A 33 15.58 -12.14 -4.50
CA GLY A 33 14.38 -12.98 -4.39
C GLY A 33 13.50 -12.89 -5.64
N GLY A 34 12.64 -13.90 -5.82
CA GLY A 34 11.70 -13.95 -6.94
C GLY A 34 10.59 -12.90 -6.86
N LEU A 35 9.90 -12.71 -7.98
CA LEU A 35 8.71 -11.87 -8.08
C LEU A 35 7.55 -12.71 -8.63
N THR A 36 6.38 -12.56 -8.02
CA THR A 36 5.11 -13.10 -8.50
C THR A 36 4.17 -11.94 -8.78
N LEU A 37 3.66 -11.85 -9.99
CA LEU A 37 2.71 -10.81 -10.39
C LEU A 37 1.29 -11.29 -10.10
N ALA A 38 0.50 -10.47 -9.45
CA ALA A 38 -0.91 -10.72 -9.13
C ALA A 38 -1.79 -9.58 -9.67
N PRO A 39 -2.17 -9.63 -10.96
CA PRO A 39 -3.01 -8.60 -11.56
C PRO A 39 -4.45 -8.73 -11.02
N MET A 40 -4.79 -7.92 -10.02
CA MET A 40 -6.12 -7.91 -9.42
C MET A 40 -6.45 -6.59 -8.73
N ASP A 41 -7.74 -6.33 -8.54
CA ASP A 41 -8.21 -5.20 -7.74
C ASP A 41 -8.32 -5.63 -6.27
N ILE A 42 -7.66 -4.88 -5.39
CA ILE A 42 -7.74 -5.11 -3.94
C ILE A 42 -9.15 -4.93 -3.39
N ASN A 43 -10.06 -4.27 -4.10
CA ASN A 43 -11.45 -4.12 -3.72
C ASN A 43 -12.28 -5.39 -3.96
N THR A 44 -11.75 -6.38 -4.68
CA THR A 44 -12.41 -7.65 -4.93
C THR A 44 -12.06 -8.64 -3.82
N ASP A 45 -12.96 -8.78 -2.84
CA ASP A 45 -12.71 -9.57 -1.63
C ASP A 45 -12.39 -11.05 -1.93
N ASP A 46 -13.10 -11.67 -2.89
CA ASP A 46 -12.88 -13.08 -3.22
C ASP A 46 -11.52 -13.31 -3.90
N ALA A 47 -11.10 -12.41 -4.78
CA ALA A 47 -9.77 -12.48 -5.39
C ALA A 47 -8.67 -12.38 -4.32
N MET A 48 -8.84 -11.47 -3.35
CA MET A 48 -7.89 -11.31 -2.26
C MET A 48 -7.89 -12.50 -1.29
N ARG A 49 -9.05 -13.10 -1.00
CA ARG A 49 -9.12 -14.35 -0.22
C ARG A 49 -8.41 -15.50 -0.93
N HIS A 50 -8.60 -15.61 -2.25
CA HIS A 50 -7.91 -16.62 -3.06
C HIS A 50 -6.40 -16.40 -3.02
N LEU A 51 -5.93 -15.17 -3.19
CA LEU A 51 -4.51 -14.84 -3.10
C LEU A 51 -3.93 -15.20 -1.72
N CYS A 52 -4.63 -14.85 -0.63
CA CYS A 52 -4.18 -15.18 0.71
C CYS A 52 -4.05 -16.70 0.93
N ARG A 53 -5.01 -17.49 0.44
CA ARG A 53 -4.92 -18.97 0.46
C ARG A 53 -3.71 -19.46 -0.34
N SER A 54 -3.52 -18.97 -1.56
CA SER A 54 -2.40 -19.35 -2.42
C SER A 54 -1.04 -19.03 -1.77
N ILE A 55 -0.95 -17.90 -1.05
CA ILE A 55 0.25 -17.52 -0.30
C ILE A 55 0.48 -18.49 0.86
N HIS A 56 -0.58 -18.83 1.60
CA HIS A 56 -0.51 -19.80 2.69
C HIS A 56 -0.02 -21.16 2.19
N ASP A 57 -0.65 -21.69 1.15
CA ASP A 57 -0.36 -23.02 0.61
C ASP A 57 1.07 -23.12 0.06
N ARG A 58 1.56 -22.06 -0.55
CA ARG A 58 2.87 -22.03 -1.20
C ARG A 58 4.03 -21.70 -0.25
N TRP A 59 3.82 -20.81 0.71
CA TRP A 59 4.89 -20.28 1.57
C TRP A 59 4.60 -20.36 3.07
N GLY A 60 3.41 -20.79 3.48
CA GLY A 60 3.01 -20.92 4.89
C GLY A 60 2.79 -19.59 5.62
N GLY A 61 3.00 -18.46 4.96
CA GLY A 61 2.78 -17.15 5.57
C GLY A 61 3.60 -16.02 4.95
N LEU A 62 3.51 -14.83 5.54
CA LEU A 62 4.16 -13.60 5.11
C LEU A 62 5.15 -13.09 6.18
N GLY A 63 6.34 -12.69 5.76
CA GLY A 63 7.27 -11.93 6.61
C GLY A 63 6.99 -10.42 6.60
N LEU A 64 6.44 -9.91 5.48
CA LEU A 64 6.14 -8.48 5.34
C LEU A 64 4.90 -8.28 4.47
N TRP A 65 3.97 -7.46 4.94
CA TRP A 65 2.88 -6.91 4.14
C TRP A 65 3.02 -5.39 4.05
N VAL A 66 3.16 -4.87 2.83
CA VAL A 66 3.18 -3.42 2.58
C VAL A 66 1.84 -3.00 1.99
N HIS A 67 1.05 -2.26 2.76
CA HIS A 67 -0.22 -1.71 2.30
C HIS A 67 0.00 -0.34 1.66
N ALA A 68 0.33 -0.36 0.36
CA ALA A 68 0.61 0.83 -0.44
C ALA A 68 -0.56 1.23 -1.36
N ALA A 69 -1.63 0.44 -1.40
CA ALA A 69 -2.77 0.74 -2.25
C ALA A 69 -3.53 1.96 -1.74
N VAL A 70 -3.75 2.93 -2.62
CA VAL A 70 -4.44 4.18 -2.32
C VAL A 70 -5.18 4.71 -3.55
N HIS A 71 -6.38 5.22 -3.37
CA HIS A 71 -7.01 6.10 -4.34
C HIS A 71 -6.69 7.55 -3.95
N ALA A 72 -5.91 8.21 -4.80
CA ALA A 72 -5.56 9.61 -4.66
C ALA A 72 -6.56 10.44 -5.50
N ALA A 73 -7.70 10.81 -4.91
CA ALA A 73 -8.66 11.71 -5.55
C ALA A 73 -8.00 13.05 -5.91
N PRO A 74 -8.38 13.71 -6.99
CA PRO A 74 -7.93 15.07 -7.30
C PRO A 74 -8.14 16.01 -6.11
N LEU A 75 -7.23 16.96 -5.92
CA LEU A 75 -7.40 17.99 -4.89
C LEU A 75 -8.59 18.88 -5.22
N ALA A 76 -9.49 19.05 -4.26
CA ALA A 76 -10.70 19.87 -4.42
C ALA A 76 -11.08 20.53 -3.10
N PRO A 77 -11.76 21.70 -3.14
CA PRO A 77 -12.36 22.29 -1.96
C PRO A 77 -13.32 21.31 -1.29
N ALA A 78 -13.39 21.29 0.04
CA ALA A 78 -14.23 20.36 0.79
C ALA A 78 -15.74 20.47 0.43
N GLY A 79 -16.19 21.65 0.02
CA GLY A 79 -17.57 21.88 -0.45
C GLY A 79 -17.83 21.46 -1.90
N SER A 80 -16.83 20.94 -2.62
CA SER A 80 -16.92 20.60 -4.05
C SER A 80 -16.31 19.22 -4.34
N LEU A 81 -16.52 18.28 -3.44
CA LEU A 81 -16.04 16.91 -3.63
C LEU A 81 -16.85 16.19 -4.72
N ASP A 82 -16.16 15.55 -5.67
CA ASP A 82 -16.79 14.68 -6.64
C ASP A 82 -17.23 13.38 -5.96
N THR A 83 -18.50 13.00 -6.08
CA THR A 83 -19.09 11.82 -5.44
C THR A 83 -18.40 10.54 -5.88
N LYS A 84 -18.07 10.41 -7.18
CA LYS A 84 -17.43 9.21 -7.73
C LYS A 84 -16.01 9.03 -7.19
N ASP A 85 -15.26 10.10 -7.04
CA ASP A 85 -13.92 10.06 -6.45
C ASP A 85 -13.98 9.85 -4.93
N TRP A 86 -15.00 10.40 -4.27
CA TRP A 86 -15.27 10.12 -2.87
C TRP A 86 -15.55 8.62 -2.62
N ASP A 87 -16.48 8.03 -3.36
CA ASP A 87 -16.84 6.62 -3.24
C ASP A 87 -15.64 5.70 -3.50
N LYS A 88 -14.83 6.02 -4.51
CA LYS A 88 -13.58 5.27 -4.79
C LYS A 88 -12.57 5.41 -3.66
N SER A 89 -12.49 6.59 -3.05
CA SER A 89 -11.58 6.83 -1.91
C SER A 89 -12.03 6.00 -0.70
N ILE A 90 -13.32 5.98 -0.39
CA ILE A 90 -13.88 5.15 0.68
C ILE A 90 -13.62 3.66 0.39
N ALA A 91 -13.95 3.20 -0.82
CA ALA A 91 -13.76 1.80 -1.19
C ALA A 91 -12.30 1.36 -1.06
N THR A 92 -11.36 2.14 -1.60
CA THR A 92 -9.95 1.76 -1.68
C THR A 92 -9.18 2.07 -0.40
N ASN A 93 -9.35 3.24 0.20
CA ASN A 93 -8.53 3.65 1.33
C ASN A 93 -9.08 3.15 2.68
N VAL A 94 -10.40 3.04 2.81
CA VAL A 94 -11.04 2.68 4.09
C VAL A 94 -11.50 1.22 4.07
N ARG A 95 -12.49 0.90 3.21
CA ARG A 95 -13.10 -0.43 3.21
C ARG A 95 -12.07 -1.52 2.90
N SER A 96 -11.24 -1.34 1.86
CA SER A 96 -10.27 -2.37 1.53
C SER A 96 -9.28 -2.59 2.67
N THR A 97 -8.83 -1.55 3.35
CA THR A 97 -7.94 -1.68 4.51
C THR A 97 -8.60 -2.53 5.60
N GLY A 98 -9.83 -2.19 6.01
CA GLY A 98 -10.57 -2.95 7.01
C GLY A 98 -10.79 -4.42 6.63
N MET A 99 -10.99 -4.70 5.34
CA MET A 99 -11.15 -6.07 4.84
C MET A 99 -9.82 -6.83 4.68
N ARG A 100 -8.70 -6.13 4.44
CA ARG A 100 -7.39 -6.80 4.24
C ARG A 100 -6.73 -7.16 5.56
N ILE A 101 -6.88 -6.37 6.62
CA ILE A 101 -6.30 -6.68 7.93
C ILE A 101 -6.68 -8.12 8.39
N PRO A 102 -7.96 -8.50 8.51
CA PRO A 102 -8.31 -9.85 8.95
C PRO A 102 -7.92 -10.96 7.97
N MET A 103 -7.70 -10.65 6.68
CA MET A 103 -7.24 -11.64 5.70
C MET A 103 -5.73 -11.89 5.79
N VAL A 104 -4.96 -10.85 6.09
CA VAL A 104 -3.49 -10.88 6.08
C VAL A 104 -2.91 -11.24 7.45
N GLU A 105 -3.57 -10.87 8.53
CA GLU A 105 -3.09 -11.15 9.88
C GLU A 105 -2.76 -12.63 10.13
N PRO A 106 -3.61 -13.61 9.75
CA PRO A 106 -3.29 -15.03 9.89
C PRO A 106 -2.03 -15.48 9.15
N LEU A 107 -1.65 -14.79 8.07
CA LEU A 107 -0.43 -15.07 7.31
C LEU A 107 0.82 -14.47 7.95
N LEU A 108 0.68 -13.36 8.65
CA LEU A 108 1.80 -12.69 9.33
C LEU A 108 2.17 -13.38 10.65
N ARG A 109 1.18 -13.88 11.40
CA ARG A 109 1.38 -14.49 12.73
C ARG A 109 2.43 -15.62 12.75
N PRO A 110 2.38 -16.64 11.86
CA PRO A 110 3.35 -17.75 11.87
C PRO A 110 4.79 -17.32 11.63
N ARG A 111 4.97 -16.23 10.91
CA ARG A 111 6.29 -15.68 10.54
C ARG A 111 6.77 -14.56 11.48
N ARG A 112 5.98 -14.21 12.52
CA ARG A 112 6.20 -12.98 13.29
C ARG A 112 6.42 -11.77 12.37
N GLY A 113 5.61 -11.73 11.29
CA GLY A 113 5.76 -10.77 10.20
C GLY A 113 5.36 -9.36 10.59
N THR A 114 5.63 -8.44 9.67
CA THR A 114 5.35 -7.02 9.84
C THR A 114 4.32 -6.55 8.83
N ALA A 115 3.35 -5.75 9.26
CA ALA A 115 2.51 -4.95 8.39
C ALA A 115 3.03 -3.51 8.35
N LEU A 116 3.25 -2.97 7.15
CA LEU A 116 3.71 -1.59 6.94
C LEU A 116 2.59 -0.78 6.29
N PHE A 117 2.21 0.31 6.93
CA PHE A 117 1.33 1.35 6.41
C PHE A 117 2.12 2.63 6.15
N LEU A 118 1.74 3.34 5.08
CA LEU A 118 2.34 4.63 4.74
C LEU A 118 1.37 5.74 5.11
N ASP A 119 1.73 6.61 6.04
CA ASP A 119 0.98 7.81 6.40
C ASP A 119 1.39 8.99 5.51
N ASP A 120 0.62 10.09 5.57
CA ASP A 120 0.90 11.32 4.83
C ASP A 120 0.66 12.52 5.75
N ALA A 121 1.67 13.34 5.95
CA ALA A 121 1.60 14.53 6.79
C ALA A 121 0.63 15.62 6.25
N LYS A 122 0.16 15.49 5.01
CA LYS A 122 -0.73 16.46 4.36
C LYS A 122 -2.22 16.17 4.51
N VAL A 123 -2.62 15.12 5.24
CA VAL A 123 -4.03 14.67 5.30
C VAL A 123 -5.03 15.74 5.76
N ALA A 124 -4.64 16.69 6.61
CA ALA A 124 -5.52 17.73 7.14
C ALA A 124 -5.29 19.12 6.51
N THR A 125 -4.64 19.18 5.35
CA THR A 125 -4.38 20.45 4.68
C THR A 125 -5.48 20.82 3.68
N ALA A 126 -5.54 22.09 3.28
CA ALA A 126 -6.51 22.58 2.31
C ALA A 126 -6.52 21.74 1.02
N PHE A 127 -7.69 21.56 0.44
CA PHE A 127 -7.94 20.80 -0.79
C PHE A 127 -7.74 19.28 -0.72
N HIS A 128 -7.25 18.72 0.38
CA HIS A 128 -7.05 17.27 0.54
C HIS A 128 -8.29 16.53 1.07
N GLY A 129 -9.50 17.11 1.01
CA GLY A 129 -10.69 16.61 1.70
C GLY A 129 -10.97 15.13 1.50
N ALA A 130 -11.17 14.66 0.28
CA ALA A 130 -11.47 13.24 0.01
C ALA A 130 -10.28 12.31 0.34
N TYR A 131 -9.10 12.65 -0.15
CA TYR A 131 -7.89 11.88 0.12
C TYR A 131 -7.55 11.90 1.62
N GLY A 132 -7.48 13.09 2.23
CA GLY A 132 -7.08 13.26 3.62
C GLY A 132 -8.02 12.58 4.61
N ALA A 133 -9.36 12.74 4.44
CA ALA A 133 -10.33 12.10 5.30
C ALA A 133 -10.23 10.57 5.26
N THR A 134 -10.13 9.99 4.06
CA THR A 134 -10.04 8.54 3.90
C THR A 134 -8.66 7.99 4.33
N LYS A 135 -7.60 8.76 4.15
CA LYS A 135 -6.26 8.43 4.65
C LYS A 135 -6.20 8.47 6.18
N ALA A 136 -6.81 9.47 6.80
CA ALA A 136 -6.94 9.52 8.27
C ALA A 136 -7.70 8.30 8.82
N ALA A 137 -8.81 7.92 8.17
CA ALA A 137 -9.56 6.70 8.54
C ALA A 137 -8.72 5.43 8.38
N GLN A 138 -7.95 5.31 7.29
CA GLN A 138 -6.99 4.20 7.10
C GLN A 138 -5.98 4.13 8.24
N MET A 139 -5.41 5.26 8.63
CA MET A 139 -4.43 5.32 9.71
C MET A 139 -5.06 5.05 11.09
N ALA A 140 -6.32 5.43 11.30
CA ALA A 140 -7.04 5.08 12.51
C ALA A 140 -7.20 3.56 12.66
N LEU A 141 -7.57 2.85 11.58
CA LEU A 141 -7.60 1.38 11.55
C LEU A 141 -6.22 0.76 11.83
N ALA A 142 -5.17 1.27 11.19
CA ALA A 142 -3.81 0.78 11.38
C ALA A 142 -3.31 0.97 12.82
N ARG A 143 -3.61 2.13 13.44
CA ARG A 143 -3.25 2.42 14.83
C ARG A 143 -4.02 1.56 15.82
N SER A 144 -5.31 1.31 15.58
CA SER A 144 -6.10 0.38 16.39
C SER A 144 -5.47 -1.02 16.38
N TRP A 145 -5.21 -1.54 15.18
CA TRP A 145 -4.58 -2.85 15.02
C TRP A 145 -3.17 -2.90 15.64
N GLN A 146 -2.38 -1.83 15.51
CA GLN A 146 -1.06 -1.72 16.15
C GLN A 146 -1.17 -1.85 17.68
N ALA A 147 -2.14 -1.17 18.30
CA ALA A 147 -2.34 -1.22 19.75
C ALA A 147 -2.81 -2.62 20.21
N GLU A 148 -3.65 -3.28 19.43
CA GLU A 148 -4.16 -4.63 19.73
C GLU A 148 -3.05 -5.70 19.65
N THR A 149 -2.09 -5.55 18.74
CA THR A 149 -1.10 -6.58 18.41
C THR A 149 0.23 -6.44 19.15
N VAL A 150 0.39 -5.41 19.96
CA VAL A 150 1.65 -5.07 20.66
C VAL A 150 2.31 -6.24 21.42
N ARG A 151 1.52 -7.17 21.97
CA ARG A 151 2.04 -8.28 22.77
C ARG A 151 2.10 -9.62 22.03
N ILE A 152 1.14 -9.90 21.16
CA ILE A 152 0.87 -11.26 20.63
C ILE A 152 0.63 -11.31 19.14
N GLY A 153 0.58 -10.18 18.47
CA GLY A 153 0.28 -10.08 17.04
C GLY A 153 1.51 -9.88 16.17
N PRO A 154 1.30 -9.67 14.88
CA PRO A 154 2.35 -9.17 13.98
C PRO A 154 2.75 -7.75 14.39
N ALA A 155 3.97 -7.35 14.06
CA ALA A 155 4.37 -5.95 14.20
C ALA A 155 3.59 -5.09 13.19
N VAL A 156 3.00 -3.99 13.65
CA VAL A 156 2.36 -3.00 12.77
C VAL A 156 3.18 -1.72 12.81
N VAL A 157 3.72 -1.33 11.67
CA VAL A 157 4.55 -0.14 11.49
C VAL A 157 3.79 0.88 10.65
N ILE A 158 3.78 2.12 11.10
CA ILE A 158 3.23 3.26 10.37
C ILE A 158 4.39 4.20 10.09
N ALA A 159 4.73 4.37 8.82
CA ALA A 159 5.80 5.27 8.39
C ALA A 159 5.22 6.48 7.65
N THR A 160 5.77 7.65 7.92
CA THR A 160 5.45 8.89 7.18
C THR A 160 6.66 9.25 6.33
N PRO A 161 6.74 8.77 5.08
CA PRO A 161 7.89 9.01 4.23
C PRO A 161 8.02 10.50 3.88
N ALA A 162 9.25 10.92 3.62
CA ALA A 162 9.51 12.25 3.09
C ALA A 162 8.88 12.41 1.68
N PRO A 163 8.68 13.64 1.21
CA PRO A 163 8.17 13.90 -0.13
C PRO A 163 9.07 13.28 -1.21
N MET A 164 8.49 12.39 -2.03
CA MET A 164 9.19 11.65 -3.08
C MET A 164 8.57 11.91 -4.47
N PRO A 165 9.32 11.82 -5.57
CA PRO A 165 8.81 12.04 -6.94
C PRO A 165 7.94 10.87 -7.43
N THR A 166 6.85 10.60 -6.72
CA THR A 166 5.88 9.54 -7.06
C THR A 166 4.80 10.02 -8.00
N ALA A 167 4.11 9.08 -8.67
CA ALA A 167 2.95 9.40 -9.51
C ALA A 167 1.81 10.04 -8.69
N THR A 168 1.59 9.63 -7.44
CA THR A 168 0.61 10.25 -6.54
C THR A 168 0.95 11.71 -6.27
N ARG A 169 2.22 12.01 -5.97
CA ARG A 169 2.67 13.38 -5.75
C ARG A 169 2.55 14.25 -7.00
N ALA A 170 2.92 13.72 -8.16
CA ALA A 170 2.77 14.41 -9.43
C ALA A 170 1.31 14.76 -9.74
N ARG A 171 0.36 13.95 -9.27
CA ARG A 171 -1.07 14.20 -9.43
C ARG A 171 -1.55 15.34 -8.53
N PHE A 172 -1.02 15.45 -7.30
CA PHE A 172 -1.38 16.51 -6.36
C PHE A 172 -0.66 17.83 -6.66
N HIS A 173 0.56 17.75 -7.19
CA HIS A 173 1.43 18.91 -7.44
C HIS A 173 2.02 18.84 -8.85
N PRO A 174 1.21 19.04 -9.92
CA PRO A 174 1.65 18.83 -11.30
C PRO A 174 2.75 19.79 -11.76
N GLY A 175 2.89 20.95 -11.13
CA GLY A 175 3.93 21.95 -11.45
C GLY A 175 5.13 21.93 -10.50
N GLU A 176 5.25 20.94 -9.60
CA GLU A 176 6.32 20.92 -8.62
C GLU A 176 7.65 20.53 -9.24
N GLU A 177 8.70 21.26 -8.88
CA GLU A 177 10.08 20.90 -9.24
C GLU A 177 10.51 19.66 -8.45
N ARG A 178 10.94 18.62 -9.16
CA ARG A 178 11.23 17.31 -8.58
C ARG A 178 12.68 17.13 -8.13
N ALA A 179 13.58 18.03 -8.54
CA ALA A 179 15.02 17.90 -8.26
C ALA A 179 15.35 17.91 -6.75
N GLY A 180 14.52 18.58 -5.93
CA GLY A 180 14.69 18.64 -4.48
C GLY A 180 13.98 17.53 -3.69
N LEU A 181 13.29 16.60 -4.37
CA LEU A 181 12.56 15.52 -3.70
C LEU A 181 13.47 14.32 -3.40
N LEU A 182 13.25 13.69 -2.25
CA LEU A 182 14.01 12.51 -1.84
C LEU A 182 13.75 11.34 -2.80
N HIS A 183 14.84 10.70 -3.26
CA HIS A 183 14.68 9.54 -4.14
C HIS A 183 14.12 8.34 -3.34
N PRO A 184 13.12 7.59 -3.85
CA PRO A 184 12.48 6.49 -3.10
C PRO A 184 13.42 5.37 -2.61
N ARG A 185 14.64 5.28 -3.13
CA ARG A 185 15.66 4.32 -2.65
C ARG A 185 16.45 4.83 -1.45
N ALA A 186 16.33 6.09 -1.10
CA ALA A 186 17.03 6.70 0.03
C ALA A 186 16.20 6.63 1.33
N GLU A 187 14.90 6.31 1.23
CA GLU A 187 13.96 6.08 2.32
C GLU A 187 13.93 4.58 2.69
#